data_06e16393332fd0f2b4d72b1600b0bb0b
#
_entry.id   06e16393332fd0f2b4d72b1600b0bb0b
#
_cell.length_a   1.000
_cell.length_b   1.000
_cell.length_c   1.000
_cell.angle_alpha   90.00
_cell.angle_beta   90.00
_cell.angle_gamma   90.00
#
_symmetry.space_group_name_H-M   'P 1'
#
loop_
_entity.id
_entity.type
_entity.pdbx_description
1 polymer ?
#
loop_
_entity_poly.entity_id
_entity_poly.type
_entity_poly.pdbx_seq_one_letter_code
_entity_poly.pdbx_strand_id
1 'polypeptide(L)'
;MIEAVTEAVKAAARHMVREGFRIQEKGSAENIVTSSDLAVQEYLTGRLKAILPDSGFLCEEEGLSDLSHPYVWIIDPIDGTANYARGDENCCISVALAKDGILQLGVVYSPWRNELYTAEKGKGARCNGEVIRVSDRSFGQGLLFTAMSTYRKEFARCCSDIIYDLHMECNDFRRLGSAAVELCRMAAGKAELYFEMRLMPWDHAAAGLILREAGGCLCGLDGNDPSITEPALVAAANSPENLDRILRTIRRHLTELPY
;
A
#
# COMPACT_ATOMS: atom_id res chain seq x y z
N MET A 1 -9.95 -11.61 -15.62
CA MET A 1 -9.42 -10.24 -15.47
C MET A 1 -8.13 -10.25 -14.66
N ILE A 2 -8.09 -10.84 -13.49
CA ILE A 2 -6.89 -10.84 -12.61
C ILE A 2 -5.63 -11.34 -13.31
N GLU A 3 -5.72 -12.41 -14.13
CA GLU A 3 -4.58 -12.95 -14.87
C GLU A 3 -4.00 -11.94 -15.86
N ALA A 4 -4.85 -11.24 -16.63
CA ALA A 4 -4.41 -10.23 -17.60
C ALA A 4 -3.74 -9.03 -16.90
N VAL A 5 -4.26 -8.60 -15.74
CA VAL A 5 -3.65 -7.54 -14.92
C VAL A 5 -2.32 -8.00 -14.35
N THR A 6 -2.25 -9.22 -13.82
CA THR A 6 -1.03 -9.82 -13.30
C THR A 6 0.08 -9.87 -14.36
N GLU A 7 -0.24 -10.29 -15.56
CA GLU A 7 0.74 -10.31 -16.66
C GLU A 7 1.18 -8.89 -17.08
N ALA A 8 0.25 -7.91 -17.04
CA ALA A 8 0.60 -6.51 -17.30
C ALA A 8 1.57 -5.97 -16.24
N VAL A 9 1.31 -6.25 -14.95
CA VAL A 9 2.18 -5.82 -13.82
C VAL A 9 3.56 -6.49 -13.90
N LYS A 10 3.63 -7.79 -14.17
CA LYS A 10 4.92 -8.48 -14.37
C LYS A 10 5.70 -7.93 -15.57
N ALA A 11 5.01 -7.61 -16.64
CA ALA A 11 5.66 -7.03 -17.82
C ALA A 11 6.15 -5.60 -17.56
N ALA A 12 5.39 -4.80 -16.79
CA ALA A 12 5.78 -3.46 -16.37
C ALA A 12 7.06 -3.46 -15.52
N ALA A 13 7.28 -4.49 -14.71
CA ALA A 13 8.48 -4.61 -13.87
C ALA A 13 9.80 -4.65 -14.66
N ARG A 14 9.76 -4.89 -15.97
CA ARG A 14 10.95 -4.79 -16.85
C ARG A 14 11.48 -3.36 -16.98
N HIS A 15 10.66 -2.37 -16.68
CA HIS A 15 11.04 -0.96 -16.65
C HIS A 15 11.65 -0.54 -15.30
N MET A 16 11.58 -1.40 -14.26
CA MET A 16 12.30 -1.22 -13.00
C MET A 16 13.75 -1.68 -13.16
N VAL A 17 14.56 -0.84 -13.78
CA VAL A 17 15.98 -1.15 -13.99
C VAL A 17 16.81 -0.89 -12.74
N ARG A 18 17.87 -1.67 -12.50
CA ARG A 18 18.73 -1.51 -11.32
C ARG A 18 19.70 -0.33 -11.42
N GLU A 19 20.00 0.11 -12.63
CA GLU A 19 20.96 1.18 -12.91
C GLU A 19 20.52 1.99 -14.13
N GLY A 20 21.05 3.21 -14.26
CA GLY A 20 20.82 4.05 -15.44
C GLY A 20 19.51 4.85 -15.45
N PHE A 21 18.70 4.78 -14.39
CA PHE A 21 17.53 5.64 -14.22
C PHE A 21 17.93 7.05 -13.75
N ARG A 22 17.11 8.04 -14.06
CA ARG A 22 17.27 9.43 -13.59
C ARG A 22 16.37 9.65 -12.39
N ILE A 23 16.86 10.41 -11.40
CA ILE A 23 16.10 10.80 -10.21
C ILE A 23 15.74 12.29 -10.34
N GLN A 24 14.51 12.65 -9.97
CA GLN A 24 13.99 14.00 -9.95
C GLN A 24 13.28 14.26 -8.61
N GLU A 25 13.49 15.41 -8.00
CA GLU A 25 12.77 15.81 -6.79
C GLU A 25 11.39 16.40 -7.14
N LYS A 26 10.36 15.97 -6.40
CA LYS A 26 8.99 16.50 -6.47
C LYS A 26 8.77 17.57 -5.39
N GLY A 27 9.64 18.58 -5.32
CA GLY A 27 9.54 19.70 -4.36
C GLY A 27 10.31 19.52 -3.05
N SER A 28 10.77 18.33 -2.69
CA SER A 28 11.68 18.09 -1.56
C SER A 28 12.59 16.89 -1.81
N ALA A 29 13.71 16.82 -1.11
CA ALA A 29 14.67 15.72 -1.24
C ALA A 29 14.12 14.35 -0.80
N GLU A 30 13.07 14.34 0.00
CA GLU A 30 12.40 13.12 0.44
C GLU A 30 11.38 12.61 -0.58
N ASN A 31 10.82 13.51 -1.40
CA ASN A 31 9.79 13.21 -2.39
C ASN A 31 10.43 13.19 -3.78
N ILE A 32 10.76 12.01 -4.27
CA ILE A 32 11.46 11.80 -5.54
C ILE A 32 10.62 10.93 -6.49
N VAL A 33 10.87 11.12 -7.78
CA VAL A 33 10.41 10.26 -8.87
C VAL A 33 11.62 9.82 -9.68
N THR A 34 11.57 8.62 -10.23
CA THR A 34 12.59 8.17 -11.17
C THR A 34 12.01 8.03 -12.58
N SER A 35 12.89 7.99 -13.59
CA SER A 35 12.45 7.71 -14.96
C SER A 35 11.83 6.30 -15.10
N SER A 36 12.06 5.41 -14.14
CA SER A 36 11.42 4.09 -14.10
C SER A 36 9.96 4.17 -13.64
N ASP A 37 9.63 5.05 -12.66
CA ASP A 37 8.24 5.28 -12.23
C ASP A 37 7.38 5.72 -13.42
N LEU A 38 7.86 6.70 -14.18
CA LEU A 38 7.17 7.21 -15.37
C LEU A 38 7.00 6.12 -16.44
N ALA A 39 8.04 5.34 -16.71
CA ALA A 39 7.99 4.27 -17.71
C ALA A 39 7.05 3.12 -17.29
N VAL A 40 7.03 2.76 -16.01
CA VAL A 40 6.10 1.76 -15.45
C VAL A 40 4.67 2.27 -15.56
N GLN A 41 4.40 3.53 -15.19
CA GLN A 41 3.05 4.11 -15.27
C GLN A 41 2.55 4.19 -16.71
N GLU A 42 3.35 4.69 -17.64
CA GLU A 42 2.99 4.75 -19.07
C GLU A 42 2.64 3.37 -19.63
N TYR A 43 3.48 2.37 -19.34
CA TYR A 43 3.22 1.00 -19.76
C TYR A 43 1.92 0.45 -19.18
N LEU A 44 1.71 0.61 -17.86
CA LEU A 44 0.53 0.09 -17.17
C LEU A 44 -0.76 0.74 -17.66
N THR A 45 -0.80 2.07 -17.76
CA THR A 45 -2.01 2.78 -18.22
C THR A 45 -2.42 2.37 -19.61
N GLY A 46 -1.47 2.22 -20.54
CA GLY A 46 -1.73 1.70 -21.89
C GLY A 46 -2.28 0.27 -21.89
N ARG A 47 -1.69 -0.62 -21.07
CA ARG A 47 -2.13 -2.03 -20.99
C ARG A 47 -3.47 -2.20 -20.29
N LEU A 48 -3.69 -1.48 -19.19
CA LEU A 48 -4.93 -1.57 -18.43
C LEU A 48 -6.11 -0.94 -19.19
N LYS A 49 -5.87 0.15 -19.94
CA LYS A 49 -6.88 0.71 -20.85
C LYS A 49 -7.27 -0.26 -21.97
N ALA A 50 -6.33 -1.07 -22.47
CA ALA A 50 -6.64 -2.13 -23.45
C ALA A 50 -7.42 -3.29 -22.82
N ILE A 51 -7.20 -3.61 -21.54
CA ILE A 51 -7.95 -4.65 -20.81
C ILE A 51 -9.38 -4.18 -20.49
N LEU A 52 -9.56 -2.90 -20.11
CA LEU A 52 -10.84 -2.32 -19.75
C LEU A 52 -10.97 -0.91 -20.37
N PRO A 53 -11.45 -0.79 -21.64
CA PRO A 53 -11.48 0.48 -22.37
C PRO A 53 -12.26 1.61 -21.68
N ASP A 54 -13.39 1.27 -21.02
CA ASP A 54 -14.26 2.25 -20.35
C ASP A 54 -13.89 2.41 -18.87
N SER A 55 -12.59 2.59 -18.57
CA SER A 55 -12.08 2.81 -17.22
C SER A 55 -11.35 4.14 -17.09
N GLY A 56 -11.42 4.73 -15.91
CA GLY A 56 -10.60 5.86 -15.47
C GLY A 56 -9.34 5.40 -14.75
N PHE A 57 -8.54 6.37 -14.29
CA PHE A 57 -7.28 6.14 -13.61
C PHE A 57 -7.10 7.12 -12.44
N LEU A 58 -6.49 6.64 -11.38
CA LEU A 58 -5.91 7.43 -10.31
C LEU A 58 -4.48 6.94 -10.11
N CYS A 59 -3.50 7.73 -10.54
CA CYS A 59 -2.09 7.36 -10.51
C CYS A 59 -1.29 8.34 -9.65
N GLU A 60 -0.17 7.85 -9.08
CA GLU A 60 0.73 8.69 -8.31
C GLU A 60 1.40 9.75 -9.20
N GLU A 61 1.89 9.34 -10.36
CA GLU A 61 2.71 10.21 -11.21
C GLU A 61 1.88 10.99 -12.23
N GLU A 62 2.36 12.21 -12.56
CA GLU A 62 1.84 13.11 -13.63
C GLU A 62 0.33 13.38 -13.62
N GLY A 63 -0.28 13.41 -12.41
CA GLY A 63 -1.63 13.94 -12.23
C GLY A 63 -2.72 13.26 -13.06
N LEU A 64 -2.51 12.00 -13.46
CA LEU A 64 -3.53 11.24 -14.14
C LEU A 64 -4.61 10.84 -13.15
N SER A 65 -5.65 11.68 -13.05
CA SER A 65 -6.82 11.48 -12.20
C SER A 65 -8.09 11.65 -13.01
N ASP A 66 -8.70 10.55 -13.41
CA ASP A 66 -10.01 10.51 -14.05
C ASP A 66 -10.92 9.55 -13.28
N LEU A 67 -11.74 10.12 -12.41
CA LEU A 67 -12.68 9.41 -11.55
C LEU A 67 -14.11 9.40 -12.11
N SER A 68 -14.32 9.87 -13.34
CA SER A 68 -15.64 9.98 -13.96
C SER A 68 -16.23 8.64 -14.43
N HIS A 69 -15.42 7.58 -14.41
CA HIS A 69 -15.80 6.24 -14.85
C HIS A 69 -16.27 5.36 -13.69
N PRO A 70 -17.23 4.43 -13.92
CA PRO A 70 -17.60 3.43 -12.92
C PRO A 70 -16.44 2.53 -12.50
N TYR A 71 -15.52 2.25 -13.42
CA TYR A 71 -14.29 1.50 -13.16
C TYR A 71 -13.11 2.44 -13.12
N VAL A 72 -12.33 2.39 -12.04
CA VAL A 72 -11.12 3.22 -11.85
C VAL A 72 -9.96 2.33 -11.45
N TRP A 73 -8.87 2.42 -12.20
CA TRP A 73 -7.58 1.84 -11.82
C TRP A 73 -6.86 2.78 -10.86
N ILE A 74 -6.35 2.24 -9.77
CA ILE A 74 -5.57 2.97 -8.77
C ILE A 74 -4.15 2.38 -8.82
N ILE A 75 -3.15 3.21 -9.16
CA ILE A 75 -1.82 2.75 -9.54
C ILE A 75 -0.75 3.52 -8.78
N ASP A 76 0.13 2.78 -8.12
CA ASP A 76 1.46 3.24 -7.76
C ASP A 76 2.47 2.51 -8.64
N PRO A 77 3.21 3.20 -9.51
CA PRO A 77 4.18 2.58 -10.38
C PRO A 77 5.36 1.98 -9.64
N ILE A 78 5.84 2.63 -8.57
CA ILE A 78 6.90 2.09 -7.69
C ILE A 78 6.67 2.59 -6.26
N ASP A 79 5.83 1.91 -5.47
CA ASP A 79 5.75 2.17 -4.04
C ASP A 79 7.10 1.85 -3.36
N GLY A 80 7.62 2.82 -2.63
CA GLY A 80 8.97 2.77 -2.08
C GLY A 80 10.05 3.30 -3.04
N THR A 81 9.80 4.36 -3.81
CA THR A 81 10.75 4.99 -4.74
C THR A 81 12.10 5.33 -4.09
N ALA A 82 12.10 5.74 -2.81
CA ALA A 82 13.33 6.01 -2.08
C ALA A 82 14.17 4.75 -1.81
N ASN A 83 13.53 3.60 -1.61
CA ASN A 83 14.16 2.28 -1.51
C ASN A 83 14.71 1.87 -2.88
N TYR A 84 13.86 1.95 -3.90
CA TYR A 84 14.22 1.65 -5.28
C TYR A 84 15.49 2.42 -5.70
N ALA A 85 15.52 3.74 -5.49
CA ALA A 85 16.64 4.60 -5.85
C ALA A 85 17.95 4.24 -5.13
N ARG A 86 17.88 3.51 -4.00
CA ARG A 86 19.03 3.03 -3.23
C ARG A 86 19.36 1.56 -3.44
N GLY A 87 18.63 0.88 -4.33
CA GLY A 87 18.82 -0.55 -4.59
C GLY A 87 18.29 -1.47 -3.48
N ASP A 88 17.46 -0.95 -2.57
CA ASP A 88 16.77 -1.76 -1.57
C ASP A 88 15.59 -2.50 -2.22
N GLU A 89 15.38 -3.76 -1.83
CA GLU A 89 14.40 -4.65 -2.43
C GLU A 89 12.96 -4.41 -1.93
N ASN A 90 12.77 -3.56 -0.90
CA ASN A 90 11.46 -3.22 -0.35
C ASN A 90 10.78 -2.14 -1.19
N CYS A 91 10.47 -2.46 -2.42
CA CYS A 91 9.68 -1.66 -3.33
C CYS A 91 8.81 -2.57 -4.21
N CYS A 92 7.71 -2.05 -4.74
CA CYS A 92 6.78 -2.84 -5.55
C CYS A 92 5.98 -1.97 -6.52
N ILE A 93 5.36 -2.62 -7.51
CA ILE A 93 4.29 -2.06 -8.33
C ILE A 93 2.97 -2.41 -7.65
N SER A 94 2.07 -1.43 -7.47
CA SER A 94 0.76 -1.60 -6.85
C SER A 94 -0.34 -1.20 -7.83
N VAL A 95 -1.30 -2.11 -8.09
CA VAL A 95 -2.43 -1.88 -9.00
C VAL A 95 -3.70 -2.40 -8.36
N ALA A 96 -4.69 -1.52 -8.18
CA ALA A 96 -6.05 -1.91 -7.80
C ALA A 96 -7.06 -1.53 -8.89
N LEU A 97 -8.18 -2.24 -8.94
CA LEU A 97 -9.38 -1.85 -9.68
C LEU A 97 -10.51 -1.63 -8.70
N ALA A 98 -11.11 -0.45 -8.75
CA ALA A 98 -12.38 -0.17 -8.10
C ALA A 98 -13.52 -0.14 -9.12
N LYS A 99 -14.74 -0.54 -8.68
CA LYS A 99 -15.99 -0.35 -9.40
C LYS A 99 -16.96 0.40 -8.48
N ASP A 100 -17.46 1.54 -8.93
CA ASP A 100 -18.38 2.39 -8.15
C ASP A 100 -17.84 2.66 -6.72
N GLY A 101 -16.55 2.93 -6.61
CA GLY A 101 -15.85 3.17 -5.34
C GLY A 101 -15.52 1.92 -4.51
N ILE A 102 -15.84 0.72 -4.98
CA ILE A 102 -15.60 -0.53 -4.26
C ILE A 102 -14.47 -1.33 -4.91
N LEU A 103 -13.42 -1.63 -4.17
CA LEU A 103 -12.27 -2.42 -4.65
C LEU A 103 -12.73 -3.82 -5.11
N GLN A 104 -12.31 -4.21 -6.31
CA GLN A 104 -12.65 -5.48 -6.96
C GLN A 104 -11.48 -6.43 -7.06
N LEU A 105 -10.28 -5.91 -7.37
CA LEU A 105 -9.05 -6.68 -7.43
C LEU A 105 -7.86 -5.83 -6.99
N GLY A 106 -6.81 -6.51 -6.53
CA GLY A 106 -5.52 -5.94 -6.19
C GLY A 106 -4.39 -6.84 -6.66
N VAL A 107 -3.36 -6.24 -7.22
CA VAL A 107 -2.11 -6.89 -7.62
C VAL A 107 -0.96 -6.05 -7.11
N VAL A 108 -0.07 -6.64 -6.30
CA VAL A 108 1.16 -6.02 -5.82
C VAL A 108 2.32 -6.93 -6.18
N TYR A 109 3.30 -6.39 -6.89
CA TYR A 109 4.47 -7.16 -7.31
C TYR A 109 5.78 -6.49 -6.92
N SER A 110 6.54 -7.14 -6.05
CA SER A 110 7.92 -6.81 -5.70
C SER A 110 8.87 -7.70 -6.52
N PRO A 111 9.42 -7.21 -7.66
CA PRO A 111 10.15 -8.07 -8.59
C PRO A 111 11.48 -8.55 -8.01
N TRP A 112 12.15 -7.74 -7.19
CA TRP A 112 13.45 -8.10 -6.63
C TRP A 112 13.36 -9.10 -5.48
N ARG A 113 12.21 -9.16 -4.82
CA ARG A 113 11.89 -10.19 -3.83
C ARG A 113 11.21 -11.41 -4.44
N ASN A 114 10.82 -11.32 -5.73
CA ASN A 114 10.01 -12.32 -6.41
C ASN A 114 8.71 -12.64 -5.63
N GLU A 115 8.05 -11.63 -5.10
CA GLU A 115 6.80 -11.74 -4.35
C GLU A 115 5.67 -11.07 -5.15
N LEU A 116 4.75 -11.87 -5.67
CA LEU A 116 3.55 -11.43 -6.40
C LEU A 116 2.32 -11.72 -5.55
N TYR A 117 1.70 -10.69 -5.04
CA TYR A 117 0.47 -10.76 -4.26
C TYR A 117 -0.74 -10.42 -5.13
N THR A 118 -1.79 -11.23 -5.03
CA THR A 118 -3.03 -11.06 -5.81
C THR A 118 -4.24 -11.34 -4.96
N ALA A 119 -5.31 -10.57 -5.18
CA ALA A 119 -6.63 -10.86 -4.64
C ALA A 119 -7.73 -10.37 -5.60
N GLU A 120 -8.84 -11.06 -5.62
CA GLU A 120 -10.12 -10.59 -6.12
C GLU A 120 -11.13 -10.63 -4.96
N LYS A 121 -12.01 -9.64 -4.88
CA LYS A 121 -13.01 -9.54 -3.82
C LYS A 121 -13.80 -10.83 -3.67
N GLY A 122 -13.79 -11.41 -2.46
CA GLY A 122 -14.49 -12.65 -2.09
C GLY A 122 -13.83 -13.94 -2.57
N LYS A 123 -12.58 -13.88 -3.12
CA LYS A 123 -11.89 -15.09 -3.61
C LYS A 123 -10.62 -15.46 -2.86
N GLY A 124 -10.31 -14.73 -1.78
CA GLY A 124 -9.10 -14.91 -1.00
C GLY A 124 -7.86 -14.29 -1.64
N ALA A 125 -6.76 -14.28 -0.90
CA ALA A 125 -5.48 -13.73 -1.30
C ALA A 125 -4.43 -14.81 -1.59
N ARG A 126 -3.51 -14.50 -2.49
CA ARG A 126 -2.42 -15.39 -2.88
C ARG A 126 -1.09 -14.65 -2.96
N CYS A 127 -0.02 -15.37 -2.65
CA CYS A 127 1.36 -14.95 -2.94
C CYS A 127 2.00 -16.01 -3.86
N ASN A 128 2.48 -15.60 -5.03
CA ASN A 128 3.05 -16.51 -6.03
C ASN A 128 2.12 -17.71 -6.36
N GLY A 129 0.81 -17.49 -6.36
CA GLY A 129 -0.19 -18.54 -6.61
C GLY A 129 -0.63 -19.32 -5.37
N GLU A 130 0.15 -19.33 -4.28
CA GLU A 130 -0.18 -20.02 -3.04
C GLU A 130 -1.12 -19.17 -2.17
N VAL A 131 -2.11 -19.81 -1.55
CA VAL A 131 -3.05 -19.13 -0.64
C VAL A 131 -2.30 -18.62 0.59
N ILE A 132 -2.51 -17.34 0.92
CA ILE A 132 -1.95 -16.71 2.10
C ILE A 132 -3.04 -16.34 3.11
N ARG A 133 -2.65 -16.26 4.37
CA ARG A 133 -3.50 -15.81 5.48
C ARG A 133 -2.67 -15.00 6.46
N VAL A 134 -3.32 -14.08 7.15
CA VAL A 134 -2.75 -13.39 8.31
C VAL A 134 -2.41 -14.39 9.41
N SER A 135 -1.50 -14.03 10.31
CA SER A 135 -1.17 -14.83 11.48
C SER A 135 -2.28 -14.76 12.54
N ASP A 136 -2.24 -15.67 13.50
CA ASP A 136 -3.13 -15.70 14.68
C ASP A 136 -2.46 -15.17 15.95
N ARG A 137 -1.29 -14.51 15.84
CA ARG A 137 -0.54 -13.99 16.99
C ARG A 137 -1.31 -12.86 17.68
N SER A 138 -1.20 -12.86 19.01
CA SER A 138 -1.75 -11.79 19.84
C SER A 138 -0.98 -10.48 19.66
N PHE A 139 -1.53 -9.37 20.14
CA PHE A 139 -0.90 -8.03 20.09
C PHE A 139 0.52 -8.04 20.66
N GLY A 140 0.71 -8.61 21.85
CA GLY A 140 2.01 -8.65 22.53
C GLY A 140 3.06 -9.52 21.84
N GLN A 141 2.65 -10.42 20.96
CA GLN A 141 3.54 -11.22 20.11
C GLN A 141 3.76 -10.59 18.74
N GLY A 142 3.01 -9.53 18.43
CA GLY A 142 2.94 -8.94 17.10
C GLY A 142 4.14 -8.05 16.77
N LEU A 143 4.47 -8.04 15.49
CA LEU A 143 5.34 -7.03 14.89
C LEU A 143 4.49 -5.91 14.31
N LEU A 144 4.87 -4.66 14.61
CA LEU A 144 4.29 -3.45 14.06
C LEU A 144 5.08 -3.00 12.83
N PHE A 145 4.42 -2.87 11.67
CA PHE A 145 4.93 -2.07 10.57
C PHE A 145 4.41 -0.63 10.66
N THR A 146 5.26 0.35 10.38
CA THR A 146 4.90 1.77 10.55
C THR A 146 5.85 2.71 9.83
N ALA A 147 5.43 3.97 9.66
CA ALA A 147 6.28 5.05 9.18
C ALA A 147 6.04 6.36 9.96
N MET A 148 6.99 7.30 9.79
CA MET A 148 7.04 8.57 10.53
C MET A 148 6.53 9.75 9.70
N SER A 149 5.58 9.54 8.77
CA SER A 149 5.07 10.60 7.87
C SER A 149 6.19 11.39 7.18
N THR A 150 7.00 10.72 6.37
CA THR A 150 8.24 11.26 5.80
C THR A 150 8.04 12.58 5.05
N TYR A 151 6.94 12.72 4.31
CA TYR A 151 6.63 13.93 3.51
C TYR A 151 5.95 15.05 4.30
N ARG A 152 5.56 14.79 5.55
CA ARG A 152 4.83 15.71 6.44
C ARG A 152 5.45 15.65 7.83
N LYS A 153 6.68 16.19 7.95
CA LYS A 153 7.49 16.13 9.18
C LYS A 153 6.85 16.81 10.41
N GLU A 154 5.88 17.69 10.18
CA GLU A 154 5.06 18.28 11.25
C GLU A 154 4.27 17.22 12.04
N PHE A 155 3.98 16.06 11.45
CA PHE A 155 3.31 14.95 12.14
C PHE A 155 4.26 14.02 12.89
N ALA A 156 5.58 14.15 12.67
CA ALA A 156 6.57 13.21 13.19
C ALA A 156 6.50 13.05 14.72
N ARG A 157 6.22 14.12 15.46
CA ARG A 157 6.07 14.04 16.92
C ARG A 157 4.87 13.18 17.32
N CYS A 158 3.71 13.42 16.73
CA CYS A 158 2.50 12.65 16.99
C CYS A 158 2.69 11.17 16.59
N CYS A 159 3.26 10.92 15.42
CA CYS A 159 3.61 9.56 14.97
C CYS A 159 4.54 8.86 15.97
N SER A 160 5.58 9.56 16.45
CA SER A 160 6.53 9.02 17.44
C SER A 160 5.83 8.61 18.73
N ASP A 161 4.95 9.46 19.26
CA ASP A 161 4.24 9.19 20.51
C ASP A 161 3.29 7.97 20.36
N ILE A 162 2.58 7.87 19.21
CA ILE A 162 1.74 6.71 18.89
C ILE A 162 2.60 5.42 18.75
N ILE A 163 3.69 5.49 18.00
CA ILE A 163 4.58 4.33 17.77
C ILE A 163 5.19 3.89 19.11
N TYR A 164 5.61 4.83 19.96
CA TYR A 164 6.13 4.51 21.28
C TYR A 164 5.13 3.73 22.13
N ASP A 165 3.89 4.21 22.22
CA ASP A 165 2.84 3.55 23.00
C ASP A 165 2.49 2.15 22.44
N LEU A 166 2.39 2.00 21.11
CA LEU A 166 2.17 0.71 20.48
C LEU A 166 3.34 -0.24 20.71
N HIS A 167 4.57 0.26 20.63
CA HIS A 167 5.77 -0.54 20.85
C HIS A 167 5.87 -1.05 22.30
N MET A 168 5.44 -0.28 23.27
CA MET A 168 5.44 -0.73 24.68
C MET A 168 4.50 -1.91 24.94
N GLU A 169 3.57 -2.18 24.03
CA GLU A 169 2.56 -3.25 24.16
C GLU A 169 2.77 -4.41 23.18
N CYS A 170 3.49 -4.21 22.06
CA CYS A 170 3.81 -5.25 21.06
C CYS A 170 5.22 -5.80 21.23
N ASN A 171 5.59 -6.78 20.41
CA ASN A 171 6.91 -7.42 20.49
C ASN A 171 8.02 -6.49 19.97
N ASP A 172 7.83 -5.90 18.77
CA ASP A 172 8.82 -5.02 18.15
C ASP A 172 8.18 -4.27 16.98
N PHE A 173 8.90 -3.30 16.39
CA PHE A 173 8.44 -2.63 15.19
C PHE A 173 9.48 -2.66 14.07
N ARG A 174 9.03 -2.50 12.84
CA ARG A 174 9.86 -2.39 11.64
C ARG A 174 9.32 -1.28 10.75
N ARG A 175 10.23 -0.68 9.97
CA ARG A 175 9.90 0.22 8.87
C ARG A 175 10.59 -0.30 7.61
N LEU A 176 9.81 -0.79 6.65
CA LEU A 176 10.35 -1.24 5.36
C LEU A 176 10.38 -0.11 4.33
N GLY A 177 9.51 0.90 4.46
CA GLY A 177 9.49 2.09 3.61
C GLY A 177 8.73 1.91 2.28
N SER A 178 7.83 0.96 2.24
CA SER A 178 6.86 0.69 1.18
C SER A 178 5.58 0.18 1.84
N ALA A 179 4.52 0.98 1.83
CA ALA A 179 3.26 0.67 2.49
C ALA A 179 2.61 -0.58 1.90
N ALA A 180 2.61 -0.71 0.57
CA ALA A 180 2.03 -1.86 -0.10
C ALA A 180 2.81 -3.15 0.20
N VAL A 181 4.15 -3.12 0.26
CA VAL A 181 4.97 -4.28 0.70
C VAL A 181 4.63 -4.65 2.13
N GLU A 182 4.57 -3.69 3.05
CA GLU A 182 4.29 -3.92 4.47
C GLU A 182 2.91 -4.57 4.67
N LEU A 183 1.85 -4.03 4.07
CA LEU A 183 0.49 -4.58 4.12
C LEU A 183 0.39 -5.97 3.48
N CYS A 184 1.05 -6.21 2.34
CA CYS A 184 1.10 -7.52 1.70
C CYS A 184 1.84 -8.55 2.57
N ARG A 185 2.91 -8.15 3.24
CA ARG A 185 3.62 -9.04 4.18
C ARG A 185 2.77 -9.37 5.42
N MET A 186 1.95 -8.42 5.90
CA MET A 186 0.94 -8.72 6.92
C MET A 186 -0.08 -9.74 6.40
N ALA A 187 -0.58 -9.59 5.18
CA ALA A 187 -1.48 -10.56 4.54
C ALA A 187 -0.87 -11.97 4.48
N ALA A 188 0.45 -12.07 4.36
CA ALA A 188 1.21 -13.33 4.39
C ALA A 188 1.64 -13.78 5.79
N GLY A 189 1.11 -13.18 6.87
CA GLY A 189 1.37 -13.55 8.26
C GLY A 189 2.78 -13.20 8.77
N LYS A 190 3.45 -12.20 8.16
CA LYS A 190 4.81 -11.78 8.52
C LYS A 190 4.85 -10.65 9.55
N ALA A 191 3.73 -9.99 9.79
CA ALA A 191 3.50 -8.99 10.83
C ALA A 191 2.01 -8.97 11.18
N GLU A 192 1.66 -8.37 12.31
CA GLU A 192 0.32 -8.41 12.88
C GLU A 192 -0.34 -7.04 12.97
N LEU A 193 0.47 -5.98 13.00
CA LEU A 193 0.04 -4.62 13.31
C LEU A 193 0.60 -3.65 12.26
N TYR A 194 -0.21 -2.64 11.90
CA TYR A 194 0.20 -1.59 11.00
C TYR A 194 -0.40 -0.24 11.41
N PHE A 195 0.39 0.81 11.27
CA PHE A 195 -0.06 2.18 11.43
C PHE A 195 0.75 3.12 10.55
N GLU A 196 0.05 3.93 9.76
CA GLU A 196 0.64 5.08 9.09
C GLU A 196 -0.33 6.28 9.12
N MET A 197 0.20 7.47 9.46
CA MET A 197 -0.58 8.68 9.67
C MET A 197 -1.30 9.16 8.39
N ARG A 198 -0.64 9.01 7.23
CA ARG A 198 -1.16 9.54 5.98
C ARG A 198 -0.61 8.74 4.81
N LEU A 199 -1.48 8.02 4.15
CA LEU A 199 -1.24 7.32 2.89
C LEU A 199 -2.09 7.92 1.79
N MET A 200 -1.58 7.88 0.57
CA MET A 200 -2.36 8.14 -0.61
C MET A 200 -3.13 6.88 -1.03
N PRO A 201 -4.20 7.00 -1.83
CA PRO A 201 -4.99 5.84 -2.25
C PRO A 201 -4.17 4.72 -2.91
N TRP A 202 -3.19 5.07 -3.72
CA TRP A 202 -2.36 4.10 -4.44
C TRP A 202 -1.41 3.32 -3.54
N ASP A 203 -1.02 3.86 -2.36
CA ASP A 203 -0.17 3.20 -1.37
C ASP A 203 -0.88 2.00 -0.72
N HIS A 204 -2.22 2.05 -0.57
CA HIS A 204 -2.94 1.08 0.23
C HIS A 204 -4.09 0.33 -0.47
N ALA A 205 -4.64 0.82 -1.59
CA ALA A 205 -5.86 0.24 -2.17
C ALA A 205 -5.68 -1.23 -2.57
N ALA A 206 -4.63 -1.57 -3.31
CA ALA A 206 -4.37 -2.96 -3.72
C ALA A 206 -4.00 -3.85 -2.53
N ALA A 207 -3.02 -3.41 -1.73
CA ALA A 207 -2.54 -4.16 -0.59
C ALA A 207 -3.59 -4.30 0.52
N GLY A 208 -4.44 -3.29 0.72
CA GLY A 208 -5.56 -3.33 1.66
C GLY A 208 -6.61 -4.38 1.28
N LEU A 209 -6.96 -4.49 -0.01
CA LEU A 209 -7.82 -5.58 -0.48
C LEU A 209 -7.16 -6.94 -0.26
N ILE A 210 -5.87 -7.09 -0.60
CA ILE A 210 -5.11 -8.34 -0.39
C ILE A 210 -5.10 -8.72 1.09
N LEU A 211 -4.89 -7.76 2.00
CA LEU A 211 -4.91 -8.00 3.44
C LEU A 211 -6.30 -8.50 3.91
N ARG A 212 -7.39 -7.87 3.47
CA ARG A 212 -8.76 -8.29 3.81
C ARG A 212 -9.08 -9.69 3.30
N GLU A 213 -8.71 -9.98 2.07
CA GLU A 213 -8.92 -11.29 1.46
C GLU A 213 -8.06 -12.39 2.12
N ALA A 214 -6.98 -12.01 2.81
CA ALA A 214 -6.17 -12.89 3.65
C ALA A 214 -6.74 -13.06 5.08
N GLY A 215 -7.83 -12.38 5.43
CA GLY A 215 -8.50 -12.44 6.74
C GLY A 215 -8.06 -11.35 7.73
N GLY A 216 -7.25 -10.38 7.32
CA GLY A 216 -6.91 -9.21 8.10
C GLY A 216 -7.99 -8.12 8.02
N CYS A 217 -7.78 -7.05 8.76
CA CYS A 217 -8.67 -5.89 8.79
C CYS A 217 -7.87 -4.59 8.73
N LEU A 218 -8.50 -3.56 8.18
CA LEU A 218 -7.90 -2.23 8.08
C LEU A 218 -9.00 -1.16 8.08
N CYS A 219 -8.70 0.03 8.64
CA CYS A 219 -9.60 1.16 8.69
C CYS A 219 -8.87 2.50 8.82
N GLY A 220 -9.60 3.58 8.64
CA GLY A 220 -9.19 4.94 8.98
C GLY A 220 -9.39 5.27 10.46
N LEU A 221 -9.15 6.54 10.83
CA LEU A 221 -9.30 7.04 12.20
C LEU A 221 -10.73 6.90 12.75
N ASP A 222 -11.72 7.06 11.88
CA ASP A 222 -13.15 6.94 12.21
C ASP A 222 -13.63 5.48 12.35
N GLY A 223 -12.80 4.52 11.97
CA GLY A 223 -13.11 3.09 11.97
C GLY A 223 -13.75 2.59 10.67
N ASN A 224 -14.00 3.48 9.71
CA ASN A 224 -14.50 3.13 8.38
C ASN A 224 -13.35 2.75 7.43
N ASP A 225 -13.71 2.25 6.24
CA ASP A 225 -12.73 2.01 5.18
C ASP A 225 -11.98 3.30 4.83
N PRO A 226 -10.65 3.26 4.65
CA PRO A 226 -9.91 4.42 4.18
C PRO A 226 -10.40 4.85 2.80
N SER A 227 -10.40 6.16 2.56
CA SER A 227 -10.74 6.70 1.24
C SER A 227 -9.81 6.12 0.17
N ILE A 228 -10.38 5.75 -0.98
CA ILE A 228 -9.62 5.32 -2.15
C ILE A 228 -9.46 6.43 -3.19
N THR A 229 -9.80 7.67 -2.83
CA THR A 229 -9.66 8.87 -3.67
C THR A 229 -8.93 10.01 -2.97
N GLU A 230 -8.89 10.00 -1.64
CA GLU A 230 -8.28 11.03 -0.81
C GLU A 230 -7.26 10.44 0.15
N PRO A 231 -6.28 11.22 0.63
CA PRO A 231 -5.35 10.76 1.66
C PRO A 231 -6.08 10.27 2.92
N ALA A 232 -5.56 9.23 3.53
CA ALA A 232 -6.15 8.67 4.74
C ALA A 232 -5.08 8.21 5.76
N LEU A 233 -5.40 8.30 7.06
CA LEU A 233 -4.74 7.48 8.06
C LEU A 233 -5.13 6.02 7.81
N VAL A 234 -4.17 5.12 7.89
CA VAL A 234 -4.40 3.68 7.77
C VAL A 234 -3.89 2.96 9.02
N ALA A 235 -4.81 2.31 9.70
CA ALA A 235 -4.51 1.32 10.74
C ALA A 235 -4.94 -0.05 10.25
N ALA A 236 -4.10 -1.07 10.45
CA ALA A 236 -4.44 -2.44 10.06
C ALA A 236 -3.94 -3.47 11.07
N ALA A 237 -4.62 -4.61 11.13
CA ALA A 237 -4.24 -5.71 11.99
C ALA A 237 -4.66 -7.07 11.42
N ASN A 238 -4.08 -8.13 12.01
CA ASN A 238 -4.44 -9.52 11.73
C ASN A 238 -5.80 -9.92 12.33
N SER A 239 -6.35 -9.12 13.26
CA SER A 239 -7.65 -9.38 13.89
C SER A 239 -8.37 -8.08 14.27
N PRO A 240 -9.73 -8.10 14.37
CA PRO A 240 -10.49 -6.94 14.84
C PRO A 240 -10.11 -6.50 16.26
N GLU A 241 -9.75 -7.43 17.16
CA GLU A 241 -9.31 -7.11 18.50
C GLU A 241 -7.99 -6.31 18.50
N ASN A 242 -7.02 -6.74 17.74
CA ASN A 242 -5.75 -6.04 17.59
C ASN A 242 -5.92 -4.68 16.91
N LEU A 243 -6.80 -4.58 15.91
CA LEU A 243 -7.12 -3.30 15.26
C LEU A 243 -7.76 -2.31 16.24
N ASP A 244 -8.70 -2.75 17.07
CA ASP A 244 -9.34 -1.90 18.09
C ASP A 244 -8.31 -1.36 19.09
N ARG A 245 -7.32 -2.17 19.49
CA ARG A 245 -6.21 -1.70 20.36
C ARG A 245 -5.37 -0.62 19.67
N ILE A 246 -5.01 -0.79 18.40
CA ILE A 246 -4.29 0.23 17.63
C ILE A 246 -5.11 1.52 17.61
N LEU A 247 -6.39 1.47 17.25
CA LEU A 247 -7.26 2.64 17.16
C LEU A 247 -7.41 3.36 18.51
N ARG A 248 -7.55 2.62 19.60
CA ARG A 248 -7.59 3.23 20.94
C ARG A 248 -6.31 3.98 21.27
N THR A 249 -5.16 3.43 20.89
CA THR A 249 -3.86 4.10 21.08
C THR A 249 -3.78 5.36 20.21
N ILE A 250 -4.11 5.26 18.93
CA ILE A 250 -4.10 6.41 18.02
C ILE A 250 -5.01 7.53 18.56
N ARG A 251 -6.23 7.20 18.98
CA ARG A 251 -7.24 8.17 19.46
C ARG A 251 -6.89 8.84 20.79
N ARG A 252 -5.92 8.34 21.55
CA ARG A 252 -5.35 9.05 22.71
C ARG A 252 -4.50 10.25 22.28
N HIS A 253 -3.87 10.20 21.12
CA HIS A 253 -2.98 11.23 20.61
C HIS A 253 -3.61 12.09 19.50
N LEU A 254 -4.66 11.59 18.85
CA LEU A 254 -5.24 12.17 17.66
C LEU A 254 -6.76 11.99 17.66
N THR A 255 -7.52 13.07 17.80
CA THR A 255 -8.99 13.05 17.77
C THR A 255 -9.56 13.34 16.39
N GLU A 256 -8.80 14.04 15.54
CA GLU A 256 -9.13 14.38 14.16
C GLU A 256 -7.86 14.34 13.29
N LEU A 257 -8.04 14.19 11.98
CA LEU A 257 -6.91 14.21 11.05
C LEU A 257 -6.36 15.63 10.93
N PRO A 258 -5.02 15.80 10.99
CA PRO A 258 -4.39 17.11 10.97
C PRO A 258 -4.21 17.67 9.53
N TYR A 259 -4.95 17.14 8.54
CA TYR A 259 -4.85 17.52 7.12
C TYR A 259 -6.20 17.42 6.40
#